data_8366512808b4f7a43f71e50e9ccbcb16
#
_entry.id   8366512808b4f7a43f71e50e9ccbcb16
#
_cell.length_a   1.000
_cell.length_b   1.000
_cell.length_c   1.000
_cell.angle_alpha   90.00
_cell.angle_beta   90.00
_cell.angle_gamma   90.00
#
_symmetry.space_group_name_H-M   'P 1'
#
loop_
_entity.id
_entity.type
_entity.pdbx_description
1 polymer ?
#
loop_
_entity_poly.entity_id
_entity_poly.type
_entity_poly.pdbx_seq_one_letter_code
_entity_poly.pdbx_strand_id
1 'polypeptide(L)'
;SDNCRFSASSFFWAATEPSDDTKNQDGESAQQEEKTTEITEKTETTDITTETTEENGGGDSVENIEEAQPEQPEIVSITYRYKVTVNVKNKAKNDIRKLLLTGKAGGKTITFTAKNLKAGKTMTLSKNFELTSKTERDTPEFECQKLQVYAGSMVSTYRYASDKLSSDYATPDKKAPEIRGFVGKNSYNGSIPYQTIYSDQEKTYDYFKYVYAQDNRDAKITLKVDTSKVNFKKKGTYTITYTAEDKAGNVNKKTAKIAVRVNDSLDQMADTVLGRIIKKDWSDQKKATAIYNYTRGHIAYTGNSNKSSWEKEASNGLRYGRGDCFTYYCVSRALLTRAGIPNIEVTRVQGYGHHWWNMAYVNGGFYHFDTCPRKAGGRFCLLTDAQLKNYSATVGKRSHIWAYSQKPKSPEKVLSSIF
;
A
#
# COMPACT_ATOMS: atom_id res chain seq x y z
N SER A 1 -49.24 13.63 4.74
CA SER A 1 -47.85 13.98 5.12
C SER A 1 -47.48 13.14 6.35
N ASP A 2 -47.00 11.94 6.08
CA ASP A 2 -46.54 10.99 7.09
C ASP A 2 -45.06 11.23 7.35
N ASN A 3 -44.76 11.72 8.52
CA ASN A 3 -43.40 11.96 9.00
C ASN A 3 -42.68 10.63 9.11
N CYS A 4 -41.57 10.48 8.36
CA CYS A 4 -40.64 9.38 8.54
C CYS A 4 -40.05 9.40 9.96
N ARG A 5 -40.67 8.69 10.88
CA ARG A 5 -40.12 8.39 12.20
C ARG A 5 -39.12 7.24 12.04
N PHE A 6 -37.85 7.54 12.12
CA PHE A 6 -36.80 6.52 12.12
C PHE A 6 -36.77 5.78 13.46
N SER A 7 -37.38 4.65 13.51
CA SER A 7 -37.01 3.60 14.47
C SER A 7 -35.79 2.89 13.92
N ALA A 8 -34.66 2.96 14.63
CA ALA A 8 -33.43 2.19 14.30
C ALA A 8 -33.65 0.66 14.39
N SER A 9 -34.88 0.22 14.52
CA SER A 9 -35.30 -1.17 14.68
C SER A 9 -35.45 -1.98 13.40
N SER A 10 -35.31 -1.36 12.21
CA SER A 10 -35.58 -2.05 10.92
C SER A 10 -34.36 -2.67 10.24
N PHE A 11 -33.21 -2.71 10.89
CA PHE A 11 -32.01 -3.31 10.27
C PHE A 11 -31.90 -4.79 10.62
N PHE A 12 -32.55 -5.63 9.82
CA PHE A 12 -32.26 -7.05 9.76
C PHE A 12 -30.96 -7.28 9.00
N TRP A 13 -29.95 -7.80 9.68
CA TRP A 13 -28.78 -8.35 9.06
C TRP A 13 -28.76 -9.85 9.31
N ALA A 14 -29.12 -10.63 8.31
CA ALA A 14 -28.93 -12.07 8.27
C ALA A 14 -27.63 -12.34 7.52
N ALA A 15 -26.58 -12.73 8.22
CA ALA A 15 -25.44 -13.42 7.62
C ALA A 15 -25.90 -14.83 7.25
N THR A 16 -26.29 -15.06 6.01
CA THR A 16 -26.42 -16.41 5.47
C THR A 16 -25.07 -16.80 4.91
N GLU A 17 -24.40 -17.72 5.58
CA GLU A 17 -23.45 -18.60 4.95
C GLU A 17 -24.20 -19.52 3.98
N PRO A 18 -23.68 -19.88 2.81
CA PRO A 18 -24.26 -20.91 1.98
C PRO A 18 -23.98 -22.26 2.64
N SER A 19 -24.94 -22.82 3.35
CA SER A 19 -25.00 -24.24 3.64
C SER A 19 -26.02 -24.85 2.70
N ASP A 20 -25.54 -25.80 1.89
CA ASP A 20 -26.38 -26.84 1.29
C ASP A 20 -27.16 -27.54 2.40
N ASP A 21 -28.46 -27.54 2.33
CA ASP A 21 -29.35 -28.69 2.43
C ASP A 21 -30.80 -28.29 2.68
N THR A 22 -31.63 -28.99 1.96
CA THR A 22 -33.09 -29.05 1.91
C THR A 22 -33.76 -29.33 3.27
N LYS A 23 -34.85 -28.62 3.54
CA LYS A 23 -36.21 -29.06 3.91
C LYS A 23 -36.89 -28.28 5.04
N ASN A 24 -38.16 -27.96 4.71
CA ASN A 24 -39.39 -27.83 5.50
C ASN A 24 -39.67 -26.55 6.31
N GLN A 25 -40.67 -25.85 5.74
CA GLN A 25 -41.84 -25.19 6.32
C GLN A 25 -41.99 -25.26 7.85
N ASP A 26 -42.19 -24.12 8.49
CA ASP A 26 -43.45 -23.73 9.11
C ASP A 26 -43.40 -22.26 9.57
N GLY A 27 -44.52 -21.56 9.43
CA GLY A 27 -44.66 -20.16 9.70
C GLY A 27 -44.88 -19.87 11.18
N GLU A 28 -44.43 -18.67 11.56
CA GLU A 28 -45.00 -17.96 12.70
C GLU A 28 -44.82 -16.45 12.54
N SER A 29 -45.95 -15.76 12.72
CA SER A 29 -46.15 -14.32 12.68
C SER A 29 -45.44 -13.63 13.85
N ALA A 30 -44.60 -12.64 13.61
CA ALA A 30 -44.07 -11.78 14.66
C ALA A 30 -44.74 -10.41 14.62
N GLN A 31 -45.41 -10.11 15.71
CA GLN A 31 -46.06 -8.83 16.04
C GLN A 31 -45.06 -7.68 16.08
N GLN A 32 -45.49 -6.57 15.51
CA GLN A 32 -44.81 -5.27 15.59
C GLN A 32 -45.04 -4.67 16.97
N GLU A 33 -43.97 -4.38 17.69
CA GLU A 33 -44.00 -3.40 18.79
C GLU A 33 -43.33 -2.10 18.34
N GLU A 34 -44.14 -1.06 18.30
CA GLU A 34 -43.71 0.33 18.18
C GLU A 34 -42.99 0.78 19.45
N LYS A 35 -41.82 1.39 19.31
CA LYS A 35 -41.22 2.19 20.40
C LYS A 35 -40.69 3.51 19.89
N THR A 36 -41.27 4.53 20.47
CA THR A 36 -41.18 5.97 20.30
C THR A 36 -39.77 6.52 20.51
N THR A 37 -39.37 7.43 19.65
CA THR A 37 -38.19 8.28 19.84
C THR A 37 -38.59 9.54 20.57
N GLU A 38 -38.15 9.73 21.80
CA GLU A 38 -38.30 10.97 22.52
C GLU A 38 -37.24 11.97 22.12
N ILE A 39 -37.68 13.15 21.72
CA ILE A 39 -36.87 14.36 21.58
C ILE A 39 -37.09 15.16 22.84
N THR A 40 -36.07 15.25 23.68
CA THR A 40 -36.12 16.03 24.89
C THR A 40 -35.46 17.38 24.70
N GLU A 41 -36.29 18.36 25.01
CA GLU A 41 -36.07 19.69 25.54
C GLU A 41 -35.14 20.71 24.87
N LYS A 42 -35.81 21.82 24.59
CA LYS A 42 -35.39 23.10 24.08
C LYS A 42 -34.87 23.95 25.25
N THR A 43 -33.61 24.37 25.21
CA THR A 43 -33.13 25.49 26.03
C THR A 43 -32.93 26.69 25.12
N GLU A 44 -33.84 27.64 25.18
CA GLU A 44 -33.67 28.92 24.51
C GLU A 44 -32.80 29.83 25.39
N THR A 45 -31.70 30.31 24.81
CA THR A 45 -31.01 31.50 25.35
C THR A 45 -30.96 32.51 24.22
N THR A 46 -31.75 33.56 24.40
CA THR A 46 -31.75 34.73 23.51
C THR A 46 -30.74 35.72 24.06
N ASP A 47 -29.61 35.88 23.42
CA ASP A 47 -28.73 37.02 23.68
C ASP A 47 -29.14 38.16 22.74
N ILE A 48 -29.78 39.18 23.30
CA ILE A 48 -30.09 40.44 22.63
C ILE A 48 -28.93 41.38 22.93
N THR A 49 -28.05 41.62 21.96
CA THR A 49 -27.04 42.69 22.05
C THR A 49 -27.64 43.97 21.50
N THR A 50 -27.96 44.93 22.40
CA THR A 50 -28.27 46.31 22.06
C THR A 50 -27.00 47.14 22.14
N GLU A 51 -26.52 47.64 21.01
CA GLU A 51 -25.52 48.71 21.01
C GLU A 51 -26.22 50.06 21.15
N THR A 52 -25.96 50.75 22.29
CA THR A 52 -26.30 52.17 22.50
C THR A 52 -25.07 53.01 22.17
N THR A 53 -25.18 53.85 21.13
CA THR A 53 -24.22 54.92 20.89
C THR A 53 -24.63 56.14 21.70
N GLU A 54 -23.78 56.62 22.64
CA GLU A 54 -23.89 57.92 23.30
C GLU A 54 -23.28 58.99 22.42
N GLU A 55 -24.06 59.98 22.00
CA GLU A 55 -23.56 61.25 21.45
C GLU A 55 -23.54 62.33 22.54
N ASN A 56 -22.41 63.01 22.68
CA ASN A 56 -22.21 64.20 23.49
C ASN A 56 -22.48 65.46 22.68
N GLY A 57 -23.19 66.40 23.32
CA GLY A 57 -23.78 67.59 22.76
C GLY A 57 -22.92 68.80 22.56
N GLY A 58 -23.53 69.83 21.97
CA GLY A 58 -23.17 71.24 22.05
C GLY A 58 -23.54 72.03 20.84
N GLY A 59 -24.50 72.96 20.93
CA GLY A 59 -24.54 74.21 20.17
C GLY A 59 -25.78 74.50 19.31
N ASP A 60 -26.59 75.40 19.80
CA ASP A 60 -27.71 76.10 19.22
C ASP A 60 -27.81 76.31 17.73
N SER A 61 -28.96 75.92 17.15
CA SER A 61 -29.74 76.73 16.21
C SER A 61 -31.15 76.08 16.04
N VAL A 62 -32.19 76.91 16.22
CA VAL A 62 -33.57 76.52 16.07
C VAL A 62 -33.95 76.39 14.62
N GLU A 63 -34.11 75.19 14.13
CA GLU A 63 -34.82 74.87 12.87
C GLU A 63 -35.75 73.68 13.15
N ASN A 64 -36.92 73.72 12.51
CA ASN A 64 -38.04 72.77 12.67
C ASN A 64 -37.53 71.33 12.66
N ILE A 65 -37.59 70.71 13.80
CA ILE A 65 -37.33 69.28 13.93
C ILE A 65 -38.65 68.54 13.70
N GLU A 66 -38.86 67.99 12.51
CA GLU A 66 -39.67 66.79 12.34
C GLU A 66 -39.15 65.77 13.34
N GLU A 67 -39.94 65.36 14.35
CA GLU A 67 -39.59 64.29 15.28
C GLU A 67 -39.27 63.02 14.43
N ALA A 68 -38.02 62.75 14.19
CA ALA A 68 -37.60 61.42 13.69
C ALA A 68 -37.98 60.40 14.74
N GLN A 69 -38.90 59.50 14.38
CA GLN A 69 -39.22 58.40 15.23
C GLN A 69 -37.94 57.60 15.48
N PRO A 70 -37.69 57.15 16.74
CA PRO A 70 -36.48 56.37 17.01
C PRO A 70 -36.51 55.11 16.15
N GLU A 71 -35.42 54.88 15.39
CA GLU A 71 -35.23 53.66 14.61
C GLU A 71 -35.39 52.47 15.54
N GLN A 72 -36.32 51.59 15.20
CA GLN A 72 -36.49 50.38 15.98
C GLN A 72 -35.28 49.47 15.82
N PRO A 73 -34.72 48.88 16.90
CA PRO A 73 -33.57 47.99 16.80
C PRO A 73 -33.89 46.80 15.88
N GLU A 74 -33.01 46.55 14.89
CA GLU A 74 -33.12 45.44 13.94
C GLU A 74 -32.49 44.19 14.51
N ILE A 75 -33.19 43.06 14.43
CA ILE A 75 -32.61 41.75 14.78
C ILE A 75 -31.58 41.35 13.70
N VAL A 76 -30.32 41.42 14.04
CA VAL A 76 -29.23 41.10 13.11
C VAL A 76 -29.09 39.60 12.88
N SER A 77 -29.19 38.80 13.94
CA SER A 77 -29.18 37.33 13.85
C SER A 77 -29.64 36.67 15.16
N ILE A 78 -30.20 35.47 15.04
CA ILE A 78 -30.54 34.59 16.14
C ILE A 78 -29.77 33.31 15.98
N THR A 79 -29.01 32.89 17.01
CA THR A 79 -28.29 31.62 17.03
C THR A 79 -29.07 30.59 17.83
N TYR A 80 -29.47 29.52 17.12
CA TYR A 80 -30.17 28.38 17.69
C TYR A 80 -29.20 27.26 17.99
N ARG A 81 -29.28 26.69 19.20
CA ARG A 81 -28.48 25.52 19.61
C ARG A 81 -29.37 24.29 19.66
N TYR A 82 -28.99 23.27 18.94
CA TYR A 82 -29.70 22.00 18.84
C TYR A 82 -28.83 20.83 19.29
N LYS A 83 -29.49 19.82 19.86
CA LYS A 83 -28.90 18.55 20.20
C LYS A 83 -29.62 17.44 19.43
N VAL A 84 -28.91 16.71 18.58
CA VAL A 84 -29.44 15.50 17.95
C VAL A 84 -29.00 14.30 18.75
N THR A 85 -29.95 13.45 19.12
CA THR A 85 -29.71 12.18 19.81
C THR A 85 -30.25 11.04 18.97
N VAL A 86 -29.41 10.00 18.74
CA VAL A 86 -29.77 8.82 17.95
C VAL A 86 -29.49 7.55 18.77
N ASN A 87 -30.49 6.68 18.88
CA ASN A 87 -30.37 5.38 19.51
C ASN A 87 -30.11 4.33 18.43
N VAL A 88 -28.98 3.63 18.53
CA VAL A 88 -28.59 2.57 17.58
C VAL A 88 -28.57 1.23 18.29
N LYS A 89 -29.40 0.29 17.85
CA LYS A 89 -29.45 -1.08 18.38
C LYS A 89 -28.79 -2.03 17.39
N ASN A 90 -27.82 -2.82 17.87
CA ASN A 90 -27.26 -3.91 17.09
C ASN A 90 -28.14 -5.17 17.23
N LYS A 91 -28.93 -5.47 16.20
CA LYS A 91 -29.77 -6.68 16.14
C LYS A 91 -29.05 -7.89 15.55
N ALA A 92 -27.80 -7.74 15.07
CA ALA A 92 -27.02 -8.84 14.52
C ALA A 92 -26.50 -9.78 15.63
N LYS A 93 -26.17 -11.00 15.23
CA LYS A 93 -25.54 -11.99 16.15
C LYS A 93 -24.07 -11.66 16.45
N ASN A 94 -23.44 -10.79 15.66
CA ASN A 94 -22.04 -10.40 15.79
C ASN A 94 -21.87 -8.97 16.27
N ASP A 95 -20.74 -8.69 16.91
CA ASP A 95 -20.37 -7.35 17.36
C ASP A 95 -20.09 -6.42 16.19
N ILE A 96 -20.56 -5.17 16.28
CA ILE A 96 -20.22 -4.11 15.35
C ILE A 96 -18.99 -3.37 15.90
N ARG A 97 -17.85 -3.51 15.19
CA ARG A 97 -16.59 -2.85 15.57
C ARG A 97 -16.68 -1.33 15.50
N LYS A 98 -17.29 -0.81 14.43
CA LYS A 98 -17.49 0.63 14.19
C LYS A 98 -18.76 0.86 13.40
N LEU A 99 -19.43 1.93 13.68
CA LEU A 99 -20.59 2.41 12.94
C LEU A 99 -20.40 3.89 12.66
N LEU A 100 -20.70 4.32 11.44
CA LEU A 100 -20.78 5.73 11.04
C LEU A 100 -22.17 5.99 10.52
N LEU A 101 -22.91 6.89 11.19
CA LEU A 101 -24.20 7.37 10.75
C LEU A 101 -24.06 8.83 10.33
N THR A 102 -24.36 9.13 9.08
CA THR A 102 -24.30 10.49 8.52
C THR A 102 -25.67 10.91 8.04
N GLY A 103 -26.07 12.11 8.41
CA GLY A 103 -27.31 12.73 7.99
C GLY A 103 -27.22 14.23 7.95
N LYS A 104 -28.35 14.90 7.72
CA LYS A 104 -28.49 16.35 7.71
C LYS A 104 -29.54 16.80 8.70
N ALA A 105 -29.27 17.93 9.34
CA ALA A 105 -30.28 18.66 10.12
C ALA A 105 -30.09 20.15 9.85
N GLY A 106 -31.17 20.84 9.43
CA GLY A 106 -31.13 22.25 9.07
C GLY A 106 -30.05 22.61 8.02
N GLY A 107 -29.79 21.71 7.07
CA GLY A 107 -28.77 21.90 6.04
C GLY A 107 -27.33 21.50 6.47
N LYS A 108 -27.04 21.33 7.76
CA LYS A 108 -25.72 20.89 8.26
C LYS A 108 -25.57 19.37 8.22
N THR A 109 -24.42 18.90 7.78
CA THR A 109 -24.07 17.47 7.81
C THR A 109 -23.58 17.08 9.21
N ILE A 110 -24.22 16.07 9.79
CA ILE A 110 -23.90 15.53 11.10
C ILE A 110 -23.50 14.07 10.95
N THR A 111 -22.35 13.71 11.52
CA THR A 111 -21.86 12.32 11.52
C THR A 111 -21.67 11.83 12.94
N PHE A 112 -22.30 10.71 13.27
CA PHE A 112 -22.13 9.99 14.51
C PHE A 112 -21.17 8.81 14.30
N THR A 113 -20.37 8.53 15.32
CA THR A 113 -19.48 7.38 15.35
C THR A 113 -19.75 6.55 16.58
N ALA A 114 -20.11 5.29 16.39
CA ALA A 114 -20.14 4.30 17.46
C ALA A 114 -18.98 3.31 17.29
N LYS A 115 -18.40 2.86 18.40
CA LYS A 115 -17.35 1.82 18.41
C LYS A 115 -17.77 0.71 19.36
N ASN A 116 -17.42 -0.53 19.00
CA ASN A 116 -17.61 -1.72 19.85
C ASN A 116 -19.06 -1.94 20.32
N LEU A 117 -20.04 -1.73 19.43
CA LEU A 117 -21.45 -1.99 19.73
C LEU A 117 -21.70 -3.50 19.72
N LYS A 118 -21.88 -4.07 20.93
CA LYS A 118 -22.09 -5.48 21.14
C LYS A 118 -23.40 -5.99 20.54
N ALA A 119 -23.42 -7.28 20.16
CA ALA A 119 -24.62 -7.96 19.69
C ALA A 119 -25.77 -7.80 20.69
N GLY A 120 -26.95 -7.47 20.21
CA GLY A 120 -28.17 -7.27 21.01
C GLY A 120 -28.22 -5.98 21.85
N LYS A 121 -27.13 -5.18 21.90
CA LYS A 121 -27.07 -3.94 22.71
C LYS A 121 -27.48 -2.70 21.93
N THR A 122 -27.93 -1.68 22.70
CA THR A 122 -28.25 -0.34 22.18
C THR A 122 -27.20 0.66 22.67
N MET A 123 -26.86 1.62 21.83
CA MET A 123 -25.98 2.74 22.16
C MET A 123 -26.64 4.06 21.77
N THR A 124 -26.61 4.99 22.67
CA THR A 124 -27.12 6.37 22.45
C THR A 124 -25.97 7.25 22.00
N LEU A 125 -26.14 7.96 20.89
CA LEU A 125 -25.17 8.87 20.30
C LEU A 125 -25.78 10.27 20.26
N SER A 126 -25.08 11.29 20.76
CA SER A 126 -25.55 12.67 20.76
C SER A 126 -24.54 13.61 20.16
N LYS A 127 -25.01 14.66 19.51
CA LYS A 127 -24.15 15.71 18.95
C LYS A 127 -24.89 17.05 18.97
N ASN A 128 -24.19 18.09 19.45
CA ASN A 128 -24.68 19.46 19.42
C ASN A 128 -24.27 20.14 18.10
N PHE A 129 -25.10 21.06 17.63
CA PHE A 129 -24.80 21.91 16.48
C PHE A 129 -25.56 23.22 16.57
N GLU A 130 -25.14 24.25 15.86
CA GLU A 130 -25.72 25.58 15.87
C GLU A 130 -26.16 25.98 14.46
N LEU A 131 -27.28 26.68 14.40
CA LEU A 131 -27.80 27.33 13.19
C LEU A 131 -28.07 28.80 13.47
N THR A 132 -27.69 29.67 12.55
CA THR A 132 -27.94 31.10 12.63
C THR A 132 -29.01 31.49 11.61
N SER A 133 -29.96 32.33 12.00
CA SER A 133 -31.06 32.83 11.16
C SER A 133 -31.41 34.23 11.55
N LYS A 134 -31.97 35.04 10.63
CA LYS A 134 -32.57 36.33 10.91
C LYS A 134 -34.04 36.22 11.38
N THR A 135 -34.64 35.07 11.14
CA THR A 135 -36.05 34.79 11.51
C THR A 135 -36.15 33.58 12.39
N GLU A 136 -37.24 33.43 13.09
CA GLU A 136 -37.56 32.24 13.84
C GLU A 136 -37.51 30.99 12.96
N ARG A 137 -36.99 29.89 13.51
CA ARG A 137 -36.84 28.63 12.80
C ARG A 137 -37.50 27.49 13.56
N ASP A 138 -38.11 26.61 12.81
CA ASP A 138 -38.58 25.34 13.34
C ASP A 138 -37.40 24.43 13.73
N THR A 139 -37.65 23.54 14.68
CA THR A 139 -36.68 22.52 15.07
C THR A 139 -36.36 21.63 13.86
N PRO A 140 -35.13 21.60 13.38
CA PRO A 140 -34.79 20.82 12.21
C PRO A 140 -34.80 19.31 12.50
N GLU A 141 -35.48 18.55 11.66
CA GLU A 141 -35.45 17.10 11.72
C GLU A 141 -34.09 16.58 11.25
N PHE A 142 -33.64 15.46 11.85
CA PHE A 142 -32.43 14.77 11.40
C PHE A 142 -32.79 13.76 10.31
N GLU A 143 -32.37 14.02 9.10
CA GLU A 143 -32.51 13.12 7.96
C GLU A 143 -31.30 12.23 7.81
N CYS A 144 -31.47 10.95 8.04
CA CYS A 144 -30.39 9.98 7.81
C CYS A 144 -30.12 9.83 6.31
N GLN A 145 -28.88 10.02 5.90
CA GLN A 145 -28.47 9.86 4.51
C GLN A 145 -27.65 8.60 4.27
N LYS A 146 -26.83 8.19 5.24
CA LYS A 146 -25.89 7.11 5.07
C LYS A 146 -25.55 6.43 6.37
N LEU A 147 -25.58 5.10 6.37
CA LEU A 147 -25.10 4.27 7.48
C LEU A 147 -24.02 3.33 6.98
N GLN A 148 -22.86 3.35 7.61
CA GLN A 148 -21.77 2.39 7.35
C GLN A 148 -21.53 1.55 8.60
N VAL A 149 -21.56 0.25 8.42
CA VAL A 149 -21.38 -0.73 9.50
C VAL A 149 -20.14 -1.56 9.23
N TYR A 150 -19.24 -1.61 10.20
CA TYR A 150 -18.00 -2.38 10.18
C TYR A 150 -18.11 -3.53 11.19
N ALA A 151 -18.33 -4.73 10.70
CA ALA A 151 -18.45 -5.94 11.55
C ALA A 151 -17.42 -6.97 11.09
N GLY A 152 -16.42 -7.22 11.89
CA GLY A 152 -15.26 -8.03 11.48
C GLY A 152 -14.56 -7.42 10.27
N SER A 153 -14.41 -8.19 9.20
CA SER A 153 -13.87 -7.75 7.90
C SER A 153 -14.93 -7.16 6.97
N MET A 154 -16.16 -6.96 7.47
CA MET A 154 -17.30 -6.54 6.66
C MET A 154 -17.53 -5.04 6.79
N VAL A 155 -17.77 -4.38 5.64
CA VAL A 155 -18.28 -3.02 5.58
C VAL A 155 -19.58 -3.04 4.78
N SER A 156 -20.69 -2.76 5.45
CA SER A 156 -22.00 -2.59 4.80
C SER A 156 -22.33 -1.10 4.75
N THR A 157 -22.70 -0.60 3.60
CA THR A 157 -23.12 0.80 3.42
C THR A 157 -24.59 0.82 3.02
N TYR A 158 -25.40 1.54 3.79
CA TYR A 158 -26.81 1.79 3.52
C TYR A 158 -26.98 3.26 3.16
N ARG A 159 -27.65 3.55 2.06
CA ARG A 159 -28.00 4.91 1.64
C ARG A 159 -29.49 5.11 1.75
N TYR A 160 -29.88 6.26 2.26
CA TYR A 160 -31.26 6.69 2.40
C TYR A 160 -31.52 7.78 1.36
N ALA A 161 -32.45 7.56 0.45
CA ALA A 161 -32.92 8.56 -0.49
C ALA A 161 -34.43 8.49 -0.51
N SER A 162 -35.10 9.62 -0.22
CA SER A 162 -36.56 9.82 -0.32
C SER A 162 -37.37 8.55 -0.04
N ASP A 163 -37.52 8.17 1.22
CA ASP A 163 -38.40 7.11 1.74
C ASP A 163 -38.05 5.65 1.32
N LYS A 164 -36.97 5.43 0.59
CA LYS A 164 -36.51 4.08 0.24
C LYS A 164 -35.07 3.87 0.70
N LEU A 165 -34.91 2.83 1.50
CA LEU A 165 -33.60 2.31 1.85
C LEU A 165 -33.02 1.59 0.61
N SER A 166 -31.99 2.14 -0.01
CA SER A 166 -31.15 1.41 -0.97
C SER A 166 -29.95 0.85 -0.24
N SER A 167 -29.72 -0.45 -0.31
CA SER A 167 -28.52 -1.08 0.21
C SER A 167 -27.57 -1.38 -0.93
N ASP A 168 -26.41 -0.73 -0.97
CA ASP A 168 -25.25 -1.23 -1.69
C ASP A 168 -24.69 -2.41 -0.88
N TYR A 169 -25.25 -3.57 -1.07
CA TYR A 169 -24.76 -4.79 -0.44
C TYR A 169 -23.48 -5.23 -1.16
N ALA A 170 -22.35 -4.78 -0.65
CA ALA A 170 -21.09 -5.40 -1.02
C ALA A 170 -20.94 -6.66 -0.19
N THR A 171 -20.87 -7.84 -0.84
CA THR A 171 -20.44 -9.06 -0.18
C THR A 171 -19.16 -8.77 0.63
N PRO A 172 -19.07 -9.26 1.88
CA PRO A 172 -17.91 -8.95 2.73
C PRO A 172 -16.62 -9.35 2.05
N ASP A 173 -15.65 -8.46 2.09
CA ASP A 173 -14.30 -8.82 1.73
C ASP A 173 -13.66 -9.58 2.89
N LYS A 174 -13.44 -10.87 2.70
CA LYS A 174 -12.79 -11.76 3.67
C LYS A 174 -11.37 -12.13 3.22
N LYS A 175 -10.93 -11.68 2.06
CA LYS A 175 -9.66 -12.08 1.47
C LYS A 175 -8.61 -11.02 1.75
N ALA A 176 -7.58 -11.40 2.49
CA ALA A 176 -6.45 -10.52 2.74
C ALA A 176 -5.64 -10.27 1.45
N PRO A 177 -5.00 -9.09 1.34
CA PRO A 177 -4.14 -8.76 0.20
C PRO A 177 -3.02 -9.79 0.03
N GLU A 178 -2.67 -10.08 -1.21
CA GLU A 178 -1.54 -10.95 -1.53
C GLU A 178 -0.27 -10.12 -1.70
N ILE A 179 0.76 -10.41 -0.88
CA ILE A 179 2.08 -9.80 -1.01
C ILE A 179 2.90 -10.66 -1.97
N ARG A 180 3.45 -10.05 -3.03
CA ARG A 180 4.19 -10.68 -4.11
C ARG A 180 5.59 -10.06 -4.30
N GLY A 181 6.40 -10.73 -5.11
CA GLY A 181 7.78 -10.32 -5.40
C GLY A 181 8.80 -11.07 -4.55
N PHE A 182 9.85 -10.38 -4.10
CA PHE A 182 10.92 -11.02 -3.32
C PHE A 182 10.55 -11.23 -1.84
N VAL A 183 9.56 -12.09 -1.61
CA VAL A 183 9.07 -12.48 -0.28
C VAL A 183 9.00 -13.99 -0.13
N GLY A 184 9.09 -14.50 1.08
CA GLY A 184 9.02 -15.92 1.39
C GLY A 184 10.14 -16.71 0.70
N LYS A 185 9.80 -17.80 0.05
CA LYS A 185 10.76 -18.65 -0.71
C LYS A 185 11.42 -17.90 -1.87
N ASN A 186 10.78 -16.84 -2.38
CA ASN A 186 11.30 -16.02 -3.48
C ASN A 186 12.22 -14.88 -3.01
N SER A 187 12.51 -14.78 -1.69
CA SER A 187 13.38 -13.73 -1.14
C SER A 187 14.88 -14.07 -1.27
N TYR A 188 15.19 -15.31 -1.58
CA TYR A 188 16.57 -15.77 -1.69
C TYR A 188 16.67 -17.06 -2.52
N ASN A 189 17.85 -17.30 -3.07
CA ASN A 189 18.22 -18.54 -3.74
C ASN A 189 19.12 -19.35 -2.81
N GLY A 190 18.56 -20.32 -2.12
CA GLY A 190 19.28 -21.04 -1.06
C GLY A 190 19.68 -20.11 0.08
N SER A 191 20.98 -19.90 0.28
CA SER A 191 21.52 -19.01 1.33
C SER A 191 21.75 -17.56 0.86
N ILE A 192 21.56 -17.25 -0.42
CA ILE A 192 21.88 -15.94 -1.00
C ILE A 192 20.58 -15.14 -1.17
N PRO A 193 20.36 -14.07 -0.40
CA PRO A 193 19.22 -13.18 -0.60
C PRO A 193 19.27 -12.47 -1.95
N TYR A 194 18.11 -12.27 -2.57
CA TYR A 194 18.00 -11.51 -3.83
C TYR A 194 18.27 -10.03 -3.65
N GLN A 195 17.93 -9.48 -2.49
CA GLN A 195 18.13 -8.07 -2.18
C GLN A 195 19.34 -7.88 -1.28
N THR A 196 20.22 -6.97 -1.68
CA THR A 196 21.38 -6.53 -0.90
C THR A 196 21.25 -5.05 -0.59
N ILE A 197 21.46 -4.69 0.68
CA ILE A 197 21.43 -3.32 1.17
C ILE A 197 22.78 -2.99 1.72
N TYR A 198 23.36 -1.88 1.29
CA TYR A 198 24.63 -1.38 1.80
C TYR A 198 24.41 -0.46 3.00
N SER A 199 25.34 -0.43 3.92
CA SER A 199 25.26 0.39 5.14
C SER A 199 25.10 1.90 4.87
N ASP A 200 25.57 2.39 3.74
CA ASP A 200 25.38 3.77 3.27
C ASP A 200 24.01 4.03 2.61
N GLN A 201 23.26 2.96 2.32
CA GLN A 201 21.96 3.02 1.65
C GLN A 201 20.78 2.78 2.61
N GLU A 202 21.01 2.61 3.90
CA GLU A 202 19.96 2.30 4.90
C GLU A 202 18.72 3.19 4.77
N LYS A 203 18.94 4.53 4.65
CA LYS A 203 17.88 5.52 4.59
C LYS A 203 17.29 5.75 3.19
N THR A 204 17.98 5.31 2.16
CA THR A 204 17.64 5.58 0.75
C THR A 204 17.20 4.35 -0.01
N TYR A 205 17.26 3.18 0.63
CA TYR A 205 16.88 1.92 0.00
C TYR A 205 15.37 1.84 -0.19
N ASP A 206 14.94 1.56 -1.41
CA ASP A 206 13.54 1.32 -1.74
C ASP A 206 13.17 -0.15 -1.49
N TYR A 207 12.59 -0.42 -0.32
CA TYR A 207 12.13 -1.74 0.07
C TYR A 207 10.96 -2.27 -0.79
N PHE A 208 10.28 -1.39 -1.52
CA PHE A 208 9.11 -1.73 -2.32
C PHE A 208 9.41 -1.90 -3.81
N LYS A 209 10.66 -1.64 -4.24
CA LYS A 209 11.06 -1.78 -5.65
C LYS A 209 10.73 -3.16 -6.25
N TYR A 210 10.86 -4.22 -5.44
CA TYR A 210 10.67 -5.60 -5.88
C TYR A 210 9.58 -6.35 -5.07
N VAL A 211 8.82 -5.61 -4.25
CA VAL A 211 7.75 -6.18 -3.42
C VAL A 211 6.52 -5.30 -3.56
N TYR A 212 5.39 -5.92 -3.86
CA TYR A 212 4.12 -5.23 -4.04
C TYR A 212 2.98 -6.05 -3.46
N ALA A 213 1.84 -5.42 -3.21
CA ALA A 213 0.64 -6.08 -2.77
C ALA A 213 -0.48 -5.89 -3.79
N GLN A 214 -1.30 -6.92 -3.95
CA GLN A 214 -2.51 -6.91 -4.78
C GLN A 214 -3.68 -7.44 -3.97
N ASP A 215 -4.84 -6.93 -4.24
CA ASP A 215 -6.08 -7.36 -3.63
C ASP A 215 -7.17 -7.60 -4.68
N ASN A 216 -8.19 -8.39 -4.30
CA ASN A 216 -9.29 -8.73 -5.18
C ASN A 216 -10.30 -7.59 -5.36
N ARG A 217 -10.31 -6.59 -4.47
CA ARG A 217 -11.27 -5.48 -4.47
C ARG A 217 -10.62 -4.11 -4.36
N ASP A 218 -9.52 -4.01 -3.61
CA ASP A 218 -8.85 -2.75 -3.37
C ASP A 218 -7.74 -2.50 -4.39
N ALA A 219 -7.92 -1.48 -5.22
CA ALA A 219 -6.93 -1.09 -6.24
C ALA A 219 -5.62 -0.55 -5.65
N LYS A 220 -5.65 -0.06 -4.41
CA LYS A 220 -4.48 0.45 -3.69
C LYS A 220 -4.41 -0.18 -2.31
N ILE A 221 -3.33 -0.90 -2.04
CA ILE A 221 -3.01 -1.50 -0.76
C ILE A 221 -1.84 -0.78 -0.14
N THR A 222 -1.94 -0.45 1.15
CA THR A 222 -0.81 0.07 1.91
C THR A 222 0.09 -1.08 2.31
N LEU A 223 1.31 -1.07 1.78
CA LEU A 223 2.36 -2.01 2.15
C LEU A 223 3.33 -1.35 3.14
N LYS A 224 3.60 -2.01 4.26
CA LYS A 224 4.55 -1.57 5.28
C LYS A 224 5.68 -2.59 5.40
N VAL A 225 6.86 -2.15 5.81
CA VAL A 225 8.00 -3.01 6.09
C VAL A 225 8.51 -2.77 7.51
N ASP A 226 8.78 -3.84 8.23
CA ASP A 226 9.44 -3.83 9.54
C ASP A 226 10.89 -4.31 9.37
N THR A 227 11.82 -3.41 9.64
CA THR A 227 13.27 -3.60 9.60
C THR A 227 13.92 -3.56 10.99
N SER A 228 13.14 -3.57 12.07
CA SER A 228 13.60 -3.40 13.45
C SER A 228 14.67 -4.42 13.89
N LYS A 229 14.69 -5.59 13.24
CA LYS A 229 15.65 -6.68 13.50
C LYS A 229 16.92 -6.62 12.65
N VAL A 230 17.07 -5.58 11.82
CA VAL A 230 18.22 -5.43 10.92
C VAL A 230 19.30 -4.60 11.56
N ASN A 231 20.53 -5.15 11.62
CA ASN A 231 21.71 -4.36 12.00
C ASN A 231 22.46 -3.93 10.73
N PHE A 232 22.23 -2.72 10.27
CA PHE A 232 22.87 -2.17 9.07
C PHE A 232 24.37 -1.91 9.21
N LYS A 233 24.91 -1.93 10.45
CA LYS A 233 26.35 -1.80 10.71
C LYS A 233 27.09 -3.14 10.69
N LYS A 234 26.38 -4.24 10.57
CA LYS A 234 26.98 -5.58 10.60
C LYS A 234 26.63 -6.37 9.35
N LYS A 235 27.65 -6.80 8.59
CA LYS A 235 27.49 -7.73 7.46
C LYS A 235 26.74 -8.98 7.90
N GLY A 236 25.71 -9.37 7.17
CA GLY A 236 24.92 -10.57 7.47
C GLY A 236 23.66 -10.68 6.65
N THR A 237 22.91 -11.76 6.91
CA THR A 237 21.58 -11.98 6.35
C THR A 237 20.54 -11.79 7.43
N TYR A 238 19.56 -10.93 7.17
CA TYR A 238 18.52 -10.55 8.09
C TYR A 238 17.13 -10.88 7.53
N THR A 239 16.18 -11.00 8.43
CA THR A 239 14.77 -11.20 8.05
C THR A 239 14.01 -9.90 8.32
N ILE A 240 13.30 -9.42 7.31
CA ILE A 240 12.36 -8.29 7.39
C ILE A 240 10.94 -8.81 7.20
N THR A 241 9.94 -8.05 7.64
CA THR A 241 8.53 -8.42 7.54
C THR A 241 7.75 -7.36 6.79
N TYR A 242 7.10 -7.76 5.70
CA TYR A 242 6.12 -6.94 5.00
C TYR A 242 4.73 -7.20 5.55
N THR A 243 3.95 -6.15 5.72
CA THR A 243 2.55 -6.20 6.15
C THR A 243 1.69 -5.42 5.17
N ALA A 244 0.65 -6.07 4.65
CA ALA A 244 -0.36 -5.46 3.80
C ALA A 244 -1.72 -5.53 4.47
N GLU A 245 -2.49 -4.46 4.40
CA GLU A 245 -3.84 -4.36 4.97
C GLU A 245 -4.78 -3.72 3.94
N ASP A 246 -5.93 -4.36 3.70
CA ASP A 246 -7.00 -3.83 2.85
C ASP A 246 -7.93 -2.87 3.63
N LYS A 247 -8.88 -2.25 2.93
CA LYS A 247 -9.87 -1.36 3.55
C LYS A 247 -10.85 -2.07 4.48
N ALA A 248 -11.05 -3.38 4.26
CA ALA A 248 -11.88 -4.21 5.11
C ALA A 248 -11.18 -4.59 6.42
N GLY A 249 -9.88 -4.36 6.52
CA GLY A 249 -9.04 -4.67 7.68
C GLY A 249 -8.51 -6.10 7.66
N ASN A 250 -8.53 -6.79 6.50
CA ASN A 250 -7.85 -8.07 6.37
C ASN A 250 -6.35 -7.81 6.22
N VAL A 251 -5.55 -8.57 6.97
CA VAL A 251 -4.10 -8.37 7.05
C VAL A 251 -3.37 -9.61 6.56
N ASN A 252 -2.36 -9.39 5.74
CA ASN A 252 -1.38 -10.42 5.37
C ASN A 252 0.02 -9.97 5.77
N LYS A 253 0.85 -10.93 6.19
CA LYS A 253 2.25 -10.71 6.53
C LYS A 253 3.11 -11.72 5.79
N LYS A 254 4.20 -11.24 5.19
CA LYS A 254 5.22 -12.11 4.59
C LYS A 254 6.62 -11.63 4.99
N THR A 255 7.50 -12.59 5.23
CA THR A 255 8.90 -12.30 5.50
C THR A 255 9.73 -12.32 4.22
N ALA A 256 10.83 -11.57 4.23
CA ALA A 256 11.86 -11.64 3.20
C ALA A 256 13.25 -11.72 3.86
N LYS A 257 14.18 -12.35 3.16
CA LYS A 257 15.60 -12.31 3.52
C LYS A 257 16.31 -11.21 2.74
N ILE A 258 17.10 -10.41 3.44
CA ILE A 258 17.97 -9.39 2.86
C ILE A 258 19.42 -9.64 3.30
N ALA A 259 20.37 -9.30 2.45
CA ALA A 259 21.79 -9.24 2.82
C ALA A 259 22.17 -7.79 3.16
N VAL A 260 22.82 -7.58 4.32
CA VAL A 260 23.46 -6.31 4.64
C VAL A 260 24.96 -6.42 4.33
N ARG A 261 25.48 -5.44 3.59
CA ARG A 261 26.92 -5.26 3.35
C ARG A 261 27.37 -3.96 4.01
N VAL A 262 28.51 -4.03 4.65
CA VAL A 262 29.23 -2.83 5.11
C VAL A 262 30.19 -2.46 3.97
N ASN A 263 30.13 -1.20 3.54
CA ASN A 263 30.95 -0.70 2.44
C ASN A 263 32.43 -0.96 2.68
N ASP A 264 33.09 -1.49 1.65
CA ASP A 264 34.50 -1.82 1.65
C ASP A 264 35.22 -1.26 0.40
N SER A 265 36.49 -1.61 0.24
CA SER A 265 37.30 -1.17 -0.90
C SER A 265 36.77 -1.68 -2.25
N LEU A 266 36.13 -2.86 -2.28
CA LEU A 266 35.48 -3.39 -3.49
C LEU A 266 34.32 -2.50 -3.89
N ASP A 267 33.49 -2.07 -2.92
CA ASP A 267 32.35 -1.21 -3.18
C ASP A 267 32.76 0.17 -3.70
N GLN A 268 33.88 0.74 -3.19
CA GLN A 268 34.47 1.98 -3.70
C GLN A 268 34.98 1.85 -5.15
N MET A 269 35.63 0.72 -5.47
CA MET A 269 36.03 0.45 -6.86
C MET A 269 34.81 0.29 -7.78
N ALA A 270 33.78 -0.40 -7.30
CA ALA A 270 32.53 -0.55 -8.06
C ALA A 270 31.85 0.81 -8.30
N ASP A 271 31.80 1.68 -7.28
CA ASP A 271 31.23 3.04 -7.41
C ASP A 271 32.01 3.87 -8.45
N THR A 272 33.33 3.77 -8.45
CA THR A 272 34.18 4.47 -9.42
C THR A 272 33.89 4.02 -10.85
N VAL A 273 33.67 2.75 -11.07
CA VAL A 273 33.31 2.19 -12.39
C VAL A 273 31.88 2.62 -12.76
N LEU A 274 30.92 2.37 -11.87
CA LEU A 274 29.51 2.66 -12.11
C LEU A 274 29.27 4.16 -12.40
N GLY A 275 29.94 5.05 -11.69
CA GLY A 275 29.87 6.49 -11.93
C GLY A 275 30.27 6.92 -13.34
N ARG A 276 31.08 6.10 -14.05
CA ARG A 276 31.53 6.36 -15.44
C ARG A 276 30.60 5.73 -16.47
N ILE A 277 29.97 4.57 -16.16
CA ILE A 277 29.29 3.75 -17.17
C ILE A 277 27.77 3.77 -17.08
N ILE A 278 27.16 4.22 -15.97
CA ILE A 278 25.71 4.28 -15.82
C ILE A 278 25.24 5.66 -15.35
N LYS A 279 23.94 5.95 -15.60
CA LYS A 279 23.24 7.12 -15.01
C LYS A 279 22.19 6.64 -14.02
N LYS A 280 21.91 7.45 -13.00
CA LYS A 280 20.96 7.13 -11.93
C LYS A 280 19.55 6.82 -12.45
N ASP A 281 19.09 7.61 -13.43
CA ASP A 281 17.77 7.56 -14.06
C ASP A 281 17.58 6.45 -15.10
N TRP A 282 18.64 5.71 -15.44
CA TRP A 282 18.52 4.61 -16.39
C TRP A 282 17.74 3.43 -15.83
N SER A 283 16.99 2.73 -16.70
CA SER A 283 16.37 1.46 -16.36
C SER A 283 17.39 0.41 -15.95
N ASP A 284 16.99 -0.55 -15.13
CA ASP A 284 17.87 -1.65 -14.71
C ASP A 284 18.40 -2.45 -15.92
N GLN A 285 17.60 -2.62 -16.98
CA GLN A 285 18.06 -3.24 -18.23
C GLN A 285 19.20 -2.47 -18.86
N LYS A 286 19.10 -1.13 -18.96
CA LYS A 286 20.14 -0.28 -19.53
C LYS A 286 21.42 -0.28 -18.69
N LYS A 287 21.28 -0.23 -17.36
CA LYS A 287 22.38 -0.35 -16.41
C LYS A 287 23.08 -1.69 -16.55
N ALA A 288 22.33 -2.80 -16.57
CA ALA A 288 22.90 -4.13 -16.76
C ALA A 288 23.63 -4.26 -18.09
N THR A 289 23.08 -3.72 -19.18
CA THR A 289 23.75 -3.74 -20.49
C THR A 289 25.08 -2.99 -20.47
N ALA A 290 25.16 -1.84 -19.83
CA ALA A 290 26.41 -1.09 -19.67
C ALA A 290 27.44 -1.85 -18.83
N ILE A 291 26.99 -2.48 -17.73
CA ILE A 291 27.85 -3.35 -16.90
C ILE A 291 28.35 -4.56 -17.70
N TYR A 292 27.51 -5.16 -18.54
CA TYR A 292 27.91 -6.25 -19.44
C TYR A 292 29.03 -5.81 -20.36
N ASN A 293 28.86 -4.70 -21.06
CA ASN A 293 29.83 -4.19 -22.03
C ASN A 293 31.15 -3.84 -21.35
N TYR A 294 31.09 -3.15 -20.20
CA TYR A 294 32.29 -2.84 -19.41
C TYR A 294 33.03 -4.11 -18.98
N THR A 295 32.37 -5.04 -18.29
CA THR A 295 33.00 -6.23 -17.74
C THR A 295 33.63 -7.08 -18.85
N ARG A 296 32.89 -7.27 -19.96
CA ARG A 296 33.38 -8.03 -21.12
C ARG A 296 34.59 -7.37 -21.78
N GLY A 297 34.66 -6.07 -21.86
CA GLY A 297 35.76 -5.33 -22.47
C GLY A 297 36.94 -5.08 -21.53
N HIS A 298 36.71 -5.01 -20.22
CA HIS A 298 37.70 -4.70 -19.22
C HIS A 298 38.61 -5.91 -18.89
N ILE A 299 38.06 -7.11 -18.89
CA ILE A 299 38.78 -8.31 -18.46
C ILE A 299 39.35 -9.07 -19.66
N ALA A 300 40.66 -9.34 -19.63
CA ALA A 300 41.33 -10.26 -20.54
C ALA A 300 41.28 -11.69 -19.97
N TYR A 301 40.91 -12.67 -20.80
CA TYR A 301 40.83 -14.07 -20.38
C TYR A 301 42.25 -14.71 -20.33
N THR A 302 42.71 -15.06 -19.11
CA THR A 302 44.04 -15.68 -18.89
C THR A 302 43.96 -17.11 -18.39
N GLY A 303 42.76 -17.62 -18.08
CA GLY A 303 42.58 -19.00 -17.59
C GLY A 303 42.81 -19.20 -16.09
N ASN A 304 43.17 -18.16 -15.35
CA ASN A 304 43.49 -18.23 -13.92
C ASN A 304 42.68 -17.24 -13.10
N SER A 305 42.26 -17.67 -11.90
CA SER A 305 41.57 -16.82 -10.92
C SER A 305 41.73 -17.33 -9.50
N ASN A 306 41.51 -16.46 -8.51
CA ASN A 306 41.46 -16.85 -7.12
C ASN A 306 40.03 -17.22 -6.72
N LYS A 307 39.77 -18.50 -6.51
CA LYS A 307 38.44 -19.03 -6.18
C LYS A 307 38.14 -19.07 -4.67
N SER A 308 39.02 -18.50 -3.79
CA SER A 308 38.83 -18.51 -2.35
C SER A 308 37.71 -17.58 -1.87
N SER A 309 37.47 -16.47 -2.58
CA SER A 309 36.40 -15.52 -2.31
C SER A 309 36.04 -14.77 -3.58
N TRP A 310 34.73 -14.62 -3.82
CA TRP A 310 34.22 -13.84 -4.94
C TRP A 310 34.53 -12.34 -4.79
N GLU A 311 34.55 -11.81 -3.57
CA GLU A 311 34.89 -10.40 -3.28
C GLU A 311 36.34 -10.10 -3.64
N LYS A 312 37.29 -10.99 -3.21
CA LYS A 312 38.70 -10.85 -3.53
C LYS A 312 38.93 -10.93 -5.03
N GLU A 313 38.26 -11.87 -5.69
CA GLU A 313 38.43 -12.04 -7.14
C GLU A 313 37.78 -10.89 -7.93
N ALA A 314 36.64 -10.35 -7.48
CA ALA A 314 36.06 -9.14 -8.05
C ALA A 314 37.01 -7.93 -7.93
N SER A 315 37.64 -7.76 -6.77
CA SER A 315 38.66 -6.71 -6.54
C SER A 315 39.84 -6.88 -7.48
N ASN A 316 40.34 -8.11 -7.64
CA ASN A 316 41.43 -8.43 -8.57
C ASN A 316 41.04 -8.14 -10.03
N GLY A 317 39.86 -8.59 -10.45
CA GLY A 317 39.33 -8.35 -11.79
C GLY A 317 39.15 -6.86 -12.11
N LEU A 318 38.61 -6.08 -11.19
CA LEU A 318 38.46 -4.62 -11.35
C LEU A 318 39.83 -3.91 -11.41
N ARG A 319 40.79 -4.34 -10.58
CA ARG A 319 42.11 -3.71 -10.49
C ARG A 319 43.04 -4.07 -11.63
N TYR A 320 43.10 -5.36 -12.01
CA TYR A 320 44.11 -5.88 -12.94
C TYR A 320 43.57 -6.20 -14.32
N GLY A 321 42.25 -6.24 -14.52
CA GLY A 321 41.62 -6.46 -15.82
C GLY A 321 41.94 -7.81 -16.46
N ARG A 322 42.16 -8.88 -15.66
CA ARG A 322 42.50 -10.21 -16.17
C ARG A 322 41.99 -11.32 -15.27
N GLY A 323 41.69 -12.48 -15.85
CA GLY A 323 41.27 -13.65 -15.11
C GLY A 323 40.59 -14.72 -15.96
N ASP A 324 39.76 -15.57 -15.35
CA ASP A 324 38.98 -16.59 -16.04
C ASP A 324 37.47 -16.35 -15.91
N CYS A 325 36.64 -17.32 -16.26
CA CYS A 325 35.19 -17.21 -16.19
C CYS A 325 34.68 -16.84 -14.76
N PHE A 326 35.40 -17.26 -13.72
CA PHE A 326 35.03 -16.87 -12.34
C PHE A 326 35.27 -15.38 -12.08
N THR A 327 36.36 -14.81 -12.64
CA THR A 327 36.64 -13.37 -12.53
C THR A 327 35.56 -12.54 -13.22
N TYR A 328 35.14 -12.92 -14.43
CA TYR A 328 34.02 -12.27 -15.14
C TYR A 328 32.72 -12.32 -14.35
N TYR A 329 32.39 -13.48 -13.78
CA TYR A 329 31.25 -13.65 -12.88
C TYR A 329 31.35 -12.73 -11.66
N CYS A 330 32.50 -12.72 -10.96
CA CYS A 330 32.68 -11.95 -9.73
C CYS A 330 32.58 -10.44 -9.94
N VAL A 331 33.22 -9.92 -11.01
CA VAL A 331 33.13 -8.50 -11.38
C VAL A 331 31.70 -8.13 -11.77
N SER A 332 31.05 -8.95 -12.59
CA SER A 332 29.63 -8.73 -12.93
C SER A 332 28.74 -8.70 -11.70
N ARG A 333 28.92 -9.66 -10.77
CA ARG A 333 28.18 -9.71 -9.50
C ARG A 333 28.39 -8.45 -8.67
N ALA A 334 29.62 -7.99 -8.50
CA ALA A 334 29.93 -6.80 -7.73
C ALA A 334 29.25 -5.56 -8.31
N LEU A 335 29.39 -5.33 -9.61
CA LEU A 335 28.80 -4.18 -10.30
C LEU A 335 27.27 -4.21 -10.32
N LEU A 336 26.67 -5.36 -10.64
CA LEU A 336 25.21 -5.53 -10.62
C LEU A 336 24.64 -5.28 -9.22
N THR A 337 25.26 -5.89 -8.18
CA THR A 337 24.80 -5.74 -6.80
C THR A 337 24.91 -4.30 -6.31
N ARG A 338 26.05 -3.62 -6.58
CA ARG A 338 26.25 -2.23 -6.20
C ARG A 338 25.33 -1.25 -6.95
N ALA A 339 24.99 -1.58 -8.20
CA ALA A 339 23.98 -0.85 -8.99
C ALA A 339 22.53 -1.08 -8.53
N GLY A 340 22.29 -1.91 -7.49
CA GLY A 340 20.96 -2.25 -6.98
C GLY A 340 20.18 -3.20 -7.90
N ILE A 341 20.86 -3.99 -8.73
CA ILE A 341 20.28 -5.01 -9.61
C ILE A 341 20.43 -6.37 -8.94
N PRO A 342 19.34 -7.01 -8.48
CA PRO A 342 19.41 -8.35 -7.91
C PRO A 342 20.00 -9.34 -8.90
N ASN A 343 20.92 -10.17 -8.43
CA ASN A 343 21.53 -11.17 -9.27
C ASN A 343 21.87 -12.43 -8.48
N ILE A 344 21.97 -13.54 -9.19
CA ILE A 344 22.26 -14.85 -8.61
C ILE A 344 23.37 -15.52 -9.39
N GLU A 345 24.13 -16.36 -8.69
CA GLU A 345 25.15 -17.22 -9.27
C GLU A 345 24.53 -18.38 -10.03
N VAL A 346 25.05 -18.68 -11.18
CA VAL A 346 24.81 -19.91 -11.94
C VAL A 346 26.13 -20.61 -12.23
N THR A 347 26.16 -21.91 -12.01
CA THR A 347 27.32 -22.76 -12.32
C THR A 347 26.94 -23.83 -13.31
N ARG A 348 27.88 -24.17 -14.20
CA ARG A 348 27.71 -25.27 -15.11
C ARG A 348 27.78 -26.60 -14.34
N VAL A 349 26.81 -27.49 -14.56
CA VAL A 349 26.71 -28.78 -13.88
C VAL A 349 27.21 -29.97 -14.75
N GLN A 350 27.30 -29.78 -16.06
CA GLN A 350 27.76 -30.81 -17.00
C GLN A 350 28.66 -30.20 -18.10
N GLY A 351 29.52 -30.98 -18.67
CA GLY A 351 30.46 -30.56 -19.71
C GLY A 351 31.88 -30.44 -19.18
N TYR A 352 32.79 -29.93 -20.03
CA TYR A 352 34.21 -29.87 -19.71
C TYR A 352 34.55 -28.62 -18.88
N GLY A 353 35.14 -28.82 -17.69
CA GLY A 353 35.57 -27.76 -16.78
C GLY A 353 34.44 -27.02 -16.07
N HIS A 354 34.81 -26.12 -15.18
CA HIS A 354 33.87 -25.27 -14.47
C HIS A 354 33.54 -24.02 -15.29
N HIS A 355 32.34 -23.52 -15.13
CA HIS A 355 31.94 -22.21 -15.66
C HIS A 355 30.95 -21.53 -14.74
N TRP A 356 31.14 -20.23 -14.51
CA TRP A 356 30.32 -19.39 -13.67
C TRP A 356 29.76 -18.23 -14.48
N TRP A 357 28.51 -17.87 -14.22
CA TRP A 357 27.88 -16.65 -14.73
C TRP A 357 26.77 -16.17 -13.79
N ASN A 358 26.13 -15.07 -14.10
CA ASN A 358 25.03 -14.52 -13.34
C ASN A 358 23.69 -14.73 -14.05
N MET A 359 22.59 -14.75 -13.31
CA MET A 359 21.31 -14.24 -13.80
C MET A 359 21.04 -12.90 -13.13
N ALA A 360 20.67 -11.88 -13.89
CA ALA A 360 20.35 -10.55 -13.43
C ALA A 360 18.82 -10.32 -13.50
N TYR A 361 18.26 -9.69 -12.47
CA TYR A 361 16.83 -9.40 -12.42
C TYR A 361 16.54 -8.05 -13.05
N VAL A 362 15.87 -8.07 -14.19
CA VAL A 362 15.43 -6.86 -14.91
C VAL A 362 14.02 -7.08 -15.48
N ASN A 363 13.22 -6.03 -15.57
CA ASN A 363 11.89 -6.06 -16.18
C ASN A 363 10.98 -7.18 -15.64
N GLY A 364 11.06 -7.45 -14.35
CA GLY A 364 10.19 -8.43 -13.69
C GLY A 364 10.67 -9.88 -13.72
N GLY A 365 11.88 -10.17 -14.20
CA GLY A 365 12.40 -11.54 -14.24
C GLY A 365 13.92 -11.66 -14.25
N PHE A 366 14.39 -12.87 -13.96
CA PHE A 366 15.80 -13.22 -14.05
C PHE A 366 16.18 -13.64 -15.46
N TYR A 367 17.22 -13.01 -16.02
CA TYR A 367 17.79 -13.32 -17.34
C TYR A 367 19.25 -13.70 -17.19
N HIS A 368 19.73 -14.62 -18.03
CA HIS A 368 21.13 -15.02 -18.03
C HIS A 368 22.06 -13.89 -18.46
N PHE A 369 23.15 -13.75 -17.73
CA PHE A 369 24.11 -12.66 -17.86
C PHE A 369 25.54 -13.22 -17.74
N ASP A 370 26.14 -13.58 -18.86
CA ASP A 370 27.51 -14.11 -18.91
C ASP A 370 28.42 -13.19 -19.72
N THR A 371 29.28 -12.46 -19.02
CA THR A 371 30.23 -11.54 -19.64
C THR A 371 31.50 -12.22 -20.15
N CYS A 372 31.73 -13.52 -19.82
CA CYS A 372 32.88 -14.24 -20.26
C CYS A 372 32.83 -14.54 -21.78
N PRO A 373 33.83 -14.15 -22.57
CA PRO A 373 33.88 -14.45 -24.01
C PRO A 373 33.97 -15.95 -24.27
N ARG A 374 33.41 -16.38 -25.39
CA ARG A 374 33.51 -17.75 -25.89
C ARG A 374 34.26 -17.80 -27.22
N LYS A 375 35.08 -18.86 -27.45
CA LYS A 375 35.75 -19.07 -28.73
C LYS A 375 34.76 -19.13 -29.90
N ALA A 376 33.57 -19.72 -29.67
CA ALA A 376 32.51 -19.81 -30.67
C ALA A 376 31.74 -18.50 -30.86
N GLY A 377 32.16 -17.43 -30.19
CA GLY A 377 31.44 -16.14 -30.21
C GLY A 377 30.20 -16.15 -29.32
N GLY A 378 29.34 -15.18 -29.56
CA GLY A 378 28.08 -15.00 -28.82
C GLY A 378 28.09 -13.80 -27.85
N ARG A 379 26.89 -13.22 -27.64
CA ARG A 379 26.60 -12.17 -26.68
C ARG A 379 25.55 -12.70 -25.69
N PHE A 380 25.92 -12.83 -24.43
CA PHE A 380 25.06 -13.44 -23.41
C PHE A 380 24.56 -12.41 -22.42
N CYS A 381 24.07 -11.29 -22.95
CA CYS A 381 23.54 -10.20 -22.18
C CYS A 381 22.03 -10.34 -22.07
N LEU A 382 21.54 -10.70 -20.89
CA LEU A 382 20.10 -10.77 -20.56
C LEU A 382 19.32 -11.76 -21.47
N LEU A 383 19.86 -12.96 -21.62
CA LEU A 383 19.23 -14.01 -22.43
C LEU A 383 18.16 -14.76 -21.62
N THR A 384 17.13 -15.23 -22.33
CA THR A 384 16.16 -16.19 -21.79
C THR A 384 16.79 -17.58 -21.67
N ASP A 385 16.16 -18.45 -20.86
CA ASP A 385 16.54 -19.87 -20.79
C ASP A 385 16.53 -20.52 -22.17
N ALA A 386 15.51 -20.24 -23.00
CA ALA A 386 15.38 -20.79 -24.33
C ALA A 386 16.53 -20.37 -25.24
N GLN A 387 16.91 -19.09 -25.24
CA GLN A 387 18.01 -18.59 -26.05
C GLN A 387 19.34 -19.20 -25.64
N LEU A 388 19.62 -19.28 -24.32
CA LEU A 388 20.90 -19.84 -23.85
C LEU A 388 20.98 -21.35 -24.06
N LYS A 389 19.87 -22.08 -23.89
CA LYS A 389 19.78 -23.53 -24.21
C LYS A 389 20.01 -23.76 -25.68
N ASN A 390 19.37 -23.00 -26.56
CA ASN A 390 19.59 -23.14 -28.02
C ASN A 390 21.03 -22.88 -28.41
N TYR A 391 21.65 -21.79 -27.91
CA TYR A 391 23.07 -21.54 -28.13
C TYR A 391 23.95 -22.73 -27.66
N SER A 392 23.69 -23.21 -26.43
CA SER A 392 24.45 -24.30 -25.83
C SER A 392 24.29 -25.62 -26.61
N ALA A 393 23.14 -25.91 -27.18
CA ALA A 393 22.85 -27.11 -27.97
C ALA A 393 23.48 -27.07 -29.37
N THR A 394 23.61 -25.88 -29.94
CA THR A 394 24.11 -25.70 -31.34
C THR A 394 25.57 -25.28 -31.37
N VAL A 395 25.83 -23.99 -31.34
CA VAL A 395 27.16 -23.39 -31.53
C VAL A 395 28.06 -23.56 -30.29
N GLY A 396 27.44 -23.49 -29.10
CA GLY A 396 28.15 -23.41 -27.82
C GLY A 396 28.70 -24.73 -27.30
N LYS A 397 28.48 -25.85 -27.95
CA LYS A 397 29.02 -27.18 -27.57
C LYS A 397 28.81 -27.47 -26.07
N ARG A 398 27.57 -27.37 -25.59
CA ARG A 398 27.17 -27.61 -24.18
C ARG A 398 27.83 -26.64 -23.17
N SER A 399 28.14 -25.42 -23.57
CA SER A 399 28.83 -24.45 -22.72
C SER A 399 28.02 -23.99 -21.50
N HIS A 400 26.68 -23.97 -21.60
CA HIS A 400 25.80 -23.52 -20.56
C HIS A 400 24.72 -24.57 -20.25
N ILE A 401 25.08 -25.48 -19.34
CA ILE A 401 24.14 -26.46 -18.76
C ILE A 401 24.14 -26.24 -17.27
N TRP A 402 22.98 -25.90 -16.71
CA TRP A 402 22.82 -25.57 -15.28
C TRP A 402 21.72 -26.42 -14.63
N ALA A 403 21.64 -26.40 -13.31
CA ALA A 403 20.56 -27.06 -12.55
C ALA A 403 19.26 -26.29 -12.69
N TYR A 404 18.51 -26.53 -13.76
CA TYR A 404 17.30 -25.81 -14.16
C TYR A 404 16.24 -25.71 -13.06
N SER A 405 16.06 -26.77 -12.27
CA SER A 405 15.08 -26.80 -11.18
C SER A 405 15.49 -26.00 -9.95
N GLN A 406 16.77 -25.64 -9.85
CA GLN A 406 17.33 -24.92 -8.70
C GLN A 406 17.49 -23.42 -8.94
N LYS A 407 17.18 -22.96 -10.14
CA LYS A 407 17.29 -21.54 -10.51
C LYS A 407 15.91 -21.01 -10.94
N PRO A 408 15.64 -19.71 -10.77
CA PRO A 408 14.45 -19.10 -11.34
C PRO A 408 14.39 -19.34 -12.84
N LYS A 409 13.21 -19.65 -13.37
CA LYS A 409 13.00 -19.64 -14.83
C LYS A 409 13.06 -18.22 -15.35
N SER A 410 13.72 -18.01 -16.48
CA SER A 410 13.64 -16.72 -17.15
C SER A 410 12.23 -16.51 -17.73
N PRO A 411 11.78 -15.24 -17.89
CA PRO A 411 10.61 -14.95 -18.71
C PRO A 411 10.81 -15.46 -20.14
N GLU A 412 9.73 -15.80 -20.82
CA GLU A 412 9.76 -16.15 -22.26
C GLU A 412 10.04 -14.93 -23.15
N LYS A 413 9.70 -13.75 -22.65
CA LYS A 413 9.91 -12.48 -23.36
C LYS A 413 11.39 -12.21 -23.59
N VAL A 414 11.81 -12.22 -24.83
CA VAL A 414 13.14 -11.78 -25.26
C VAL A 414 13.24 -10.26 -25.08
N LEU A 415 14.31 -9.81 -24.43
CA LEU A 415 14.57 -8.38 -24.29
C LEU A 415 15.25 -7.84 -25.55
N SER A 416 14.75 -6.70 -26.03
CA SER A 416 15.42 -5.97 -27.12
C SER A 416 16.81 -5.50 -26.67
N SER A 417 17.77 -5.57 -27.57
CA SER A 417 19.10 -5.00 -27.34
C SER A 417 18.99 -3.49 -27.13
N ILE A 418 19.45 -3.01 -25.98
CA ILE A 418 19.62 -1.59 -25.72
C ILE A 418 21.11 -1.28 -25.90
N PHE A 419 21.43 -0.46 -26.89
CA PHE A 419 22.79 -0.01 -27.17
C PHE A 419 23.13 1.25 -26.37
#